data_e2aaaf612b914194beacd96cb8c857b4
#
_entry.id   e2aaaf612b914194beacd96cb8c857b4
#
_cell.length_a   1.000
_cell.length_b   1.000
_cell.length_c   1.000
_cell.angle_alpha   90.00
_cell.angle_beta   90.00
_cell.angle_gamma   90.00
#
_symmetry.space_group_name_H-M   'P 1'
#
loop_
_entity.id
_entity.type
_entity.pdbx_description
1 polymer ?
#
loop_
_entity_poly.entity_id
_entity_poly.type
_entity_poly.pdbx_seq_one_letter_code
_entity_poly.pdbx_strand_id
1 'polypeptide(L)'
;MRITRFITRTVLISTAIVSGMLIGMLGFNSVTANIYENPSLGPAPVYPTNENGETYGSSAHANSLETEPDLIAAVGIDGTKGYLRKTDLYGEMPKTPEEALAKQRNQAGKERKILLYDIDGKTVIGEYIVNAGKAVKYYDGEEID
;
A
#
# COMPACT_ATOMS: atom_id res chain seq x y z
N MET A 1 -14.36 37.27 57.62
CA MET A 1 -15.36 36.87 56.63
C MET A 1 -14.79 36.80 55.19
N ARG A 2 -13.54 37.19 54.88
CA ARG A 2 -12.90 37.08 53.54
C ARG A 2 -12.15 35.77 53.30
N ILE A 3 -11.64 35.13 54.36
CA ILE A 3 -10.83 33.90 54.25
C ILE A 3 -11.69 32.69 53.89
N THR A 4 -12.90 32.58 54.41
CA THR A 4 -13.82 31.46 54.14
C THR A 4 -14.24 31.38 52.66
N ARG A 5 -14.36 32.54 51.99
CA ARG A 5 -14.72 32.58 50.55
C ARG A 5 -13.58 32.15 49.63
N PHE A 6 -12.32 32.34 50.05
CA PHE A 6 -11.16 31.88 49.27
C PHE A 6 -10.98 30.36 49.38
N ILE A 7 -11.16 29.81 50.57
CA ILE A 7 -11.04 28.37 50.82
C ILE A 7 -12.12 27.61 50.04
N THR A 8 -13.36 28.11 50.04
CA THR A 8 -14.46 27.47 49.30
C THR A 8 -14.25 27.49 47.79
N ARG A 9 -13.67 28.55 47.23
CA ARG A 9 -13.37 28.64 45.80
C ARG A 9 -12.21 27.74 45.38
N THR A 10 -11.18 27.62 46.23
CA THR A 10 -10.01 26.76 45.94
C THR A 10 -10.39 25.29 46.02
N VAL A 11 -11.24 24.89 46.95
CA VAL A 11 -11.73 23.51 47.12
C VAL A 11 -12.62 23.11 45.92
N LEU A 12 -13.47 24.01 45.42
CA LEU A 12 -14.33 23.73 44.28
C LEU A 12 -13.54 23.58 42.97
N ILE A 13 -12.46 24.34 42.81
CA ILE A 13 -11.60 24.23 41.60
C ILE A 13 -10.77 22.94 41.64
N SER A 14 -10.26 22.54 42.81
CA SER A 14 -9.49 21.31 42.95
C SER A 14 -10.34 20.05 42.75
N THR A 15 -11.58 20.03 43.19
CA THR A 15 -12.50 18.90 42.94
C THR A 15 -12.90 18.77 41.47
N ALA A 16 -13.04 19.87 40.74
CA ALA A 16 -13.34 19.84 39.33
C ALA A 16 -12.17 19.28 38.48
N ILE A 17 -10.92 19.58 38.85
CA ILE A 17 -9.73 19.07 38.15
C ILE A 17 -9.56 17.57 38.39
N VAL A 18 -9.76 17.08 39.61
CA VAL A 18 -9.63 15.67 39.95
C VAL A 18 -10.73 14.82 39.30
N SER A 19 -11.97 15.31 39.26
CA SER A 19 -13.07 14.59 38.61
C SER A 19 -12.92 14.60 37.09
N GLY A 20 -12.40 15.67 36.49
CA GLY A 20 -12.10 15.72 35.06
C GLY A 20 -11.00 14.72 34.65
N MET A 21 -9.97 14.54 35.49
CA MET A 21 -8.87 13.61 35.23
C MET A 21 -9.30 12.13 35.33
N LEU A 22 -10.18 11.81 36.30
CA LEU A 22 -10.73 10.46 36.45
C LEU A 22 -11.67 10.06 35.28
N ILE A 23 -12.49 10.98 34.81
CA ILE A 23 -13.38 10.74 33.66
C ILE A 23 -12.55 10.64 32.38
N GLY A 24 -11.48 11.42 32.27
CA GLY A 24 -10.55 11.35 31.14
C GLY A 24 -9.84 9.97 31.00
N MET A 25 -9.45 9.38 32.13
CA MET A 25 -8.80 8.04 32.14
C MET A 25 -9.76 6.90 31.77
N LEU A 26 -11.05 7.01 32.09
CA LEU A 26 -12.04 6.01 31.72
C LEU A 26 -12.47 6.10 30.25
N GLY A 27 -12.27 7.25 29.63
CA GLY A 27 -12.59 7.46 28.20
C GLY A 27 -11.56 6.91 27.22
N PHE A 28 -10.30 6.66 27.65
CA PHE A 28 -9.24 6.18 26.77
C PHE A 28 -9.18 4.65 26.62
N ASN A 29 -9.99 3.90 27.34
CA ASN A 29 -10.00 2.43 27.24
C ASN A 29 -10.85 1.86 26.10
N SER A 30 -11.37 2.69 25.22
CA SER A 30 -12.22 2.22 24.10
C SER A 30 -11.83 2.78 22.75
N VAL A 31 -10.64 3.37 22.61
CA VAL A 31 -10.03 3.47 21.30
C VAL A 31 -9.30 2.15 21.07
N THR A 32 -10.04 1.06 20.92
CA THR A 32 -9.59 0.03 20.00
C THR A 32 -9.36 0.80 18.70
N ALA A 33 -8.09 0.95 18.32
CA ALA A 33 -7.78 1.19 16.93
C ALA A 33 -8.54 0.10 16.19
N ASN A 34 -9.71 0.42 15.67
CA ASN A 34 -10.25 -0.33 14.56
C ASN A 34 -9.13 -0.19 13.53
N ILE A 35 -8.29 -1.19 13.43
CA ILE A 35 -7.58 -1.47 12.20
C ILE A 35 -8.71 -1.36 11.19
N TYR A 36 -8.66 -0.32 10.39
CA TYR A 36 -9.56 -0.19 9.25
C TYR A 36 -9.26 -1.40 8.37
N GLU A 37 -9.89 -2.53 8.70
CA GLU A 37 -10.17 -3.53 7.69
C GLU A 37 -10.97 -2.74 6.67
N ASN A 38 -10.31 -2.39 5.58
CA ASN A 38 -10.93 -1.63 4.51
C ASN A 38 -12.10 -2.50 4.02
N PRO A 39 -13.35 -2.23 4.40
CA PRO A 39 -14.46 -3.12 4.10
C PRO A 39 -14.80 -3.17 2.60
N SER A 40 -14.06 -2.40 1.79
CA SER A 40 -14.17 -2.38 0.34
C SER A 40 -13.29 -3.41 -0.35
N LEU A 41 -12.39 -4.08 0.36
CA LEU A 41 -11.63 -5.18 -0.22
C LEU A 41 -12.44 -6.45 0.00
N GLY A 42 -13.11 -6.92 -1.04
CA GLY A 42 -13.77 -8.22 -1.06
C GLY A 42 -12.80 -9.35 -0.68
N PRO A 43 -13.26 -10.60 -0.60
CA PRO A 43 -12.38 -11.73 -0.34
C PRO A 43 -11.26 -11.78 -1.37
N ALA A 44 -10.07 -12.25 -0.95
CA ALA A 44 -8.95 -12.43 -1.86
C ALA A 44 -9.36 -13.31 -3.05
N PRO A 45 -8.96 -12.95 -4.27
CA PRO A 45 -9.31 -13.73 -5.45
C PRO A 45 -8.66 -15.12 -5.40
N VAL A 46 -9.38 -16.12 -5.93
CA VAL A 46 -8.83 -17.45 -6.10
C VAL A 46 -8.35 -17.60 -7.53
N TYR A 47 -7.07 -17.84 -7.71
CA TYR A 47 -6.47 -18.07 -9.01
C TYR A 47 -6.26 -19.56 -9.30
N PRO A 48 -6.37 -19.99 -10.58
CA PRO A 48 -5.96 -21.30 -10.99
C PRO A 48 -4.44 -21.46 -10.85
N THR A 49 -3.96 -22.70 -10.78
CA THR A 49 -2.55 -23.07 -10.70
C THR A 49 -2.12 -23.83 -11.94
N ASN A 50 -0.88 -23.57 -12.39
CA ASN A 50 -0.26 -24.35 -13.47
C ASN A 50 0.34 -25.67 -12.95
N GLU A 51 0.94 -26.47 -13.85
CA GLU A 51 1.58 -27.77 -13.51
C GLU A 51 2.76 -27.62 -12.53
N ASN A 52 3.36 -26.43 -12.42
CA ASN A 52 4.45 -26.15 -11.47
C ASN A 52 3.96 -25.64 -10.11
N GLY A 53 2.64 -25.51 -9.91
CA GLY A 53 2.04 -25.00 -8.68
C GLY A 53 2.00 -23.47 -8.58
N GLU A 54 2.39 -22.73 -9.63
CA GLU A 54 2.32 -21.27 -9.66
C GLU A 54 0.90 -20.83 -10.01
N THR A 55 0.40 -19.83 -9.28
CA THR A 55 -0.90 -19.21 -9.58
C THR A 55 -0.80 -18.29 -10.79
N TYR A 56 -1.83 -18.26 -11.64
CA TYR A 56 -1.82 -17.41 -12.82
C TYR A 56 -3.17 -16.71 -13.06
N GLY A 57 -3.13 -15.51 -13.65
CA GLY A 57 -4.34 -14.76 -13.98
C GLY A 57 -4.12 -13.26 -14.09
N SER A 58 -5.22 -12.51 -14.04
CA SER A 58 -5.22 -11.06 -14.09
C SER A 58 -5.05 -10.45 -12.70
N SER A 59 -4.13 -9.50 -12.55
CA SER A 59 -3.98 -8.72 -11.31
C SER A 59 -5.13 -7.73 -11.06
N ALA A 60 -6.02 -7.52 -12.04
CA ALA A 60 -7.15 -6.59 -11.92
C ALA A 60 -8.14 -6.94 -10.78
N HIS A 61 -8.13 -8.18 -10.31
CA HIS A 61 -8.96 -8.65 -9.21
C HIS A 61 -8.22 -8.70 -7.87
N ALA A 62 -6.91 -8.47 -7.87
CA ALA A 62 -6.12 -8.47 -6.65
C ALA A 62 -6.44 -7.24 -5.78
N ASN A 63 -6.46 -7.45 -4.47
CA ASN A 63 -6.73 -6.41 -3.48
C ASN A 63 -5.44 -5.77 -2.96
N SER A 64 -4.33 -6.47 -3.09
CA SER A 64 -3.00 -6.05 -2.68
C SER A 64 -1.94 -6.79 -3.50
N LEU A 65 -0.68 -6.37 -3.40
CA LEU A 65 0.43 -7.08 -4.04
C LEU A 65 0.55 -8.53 -3.58
N GLU A 66 0.22 -8.82 -2.33
CA GLU A 66 0.28 -10.18 -1.77
C GLU A 66 -0.77 -11.10 -2.41
N THR A 67 -1.93 -10.54 -2.78
CA THR A 67 -3.04 -11.29 -3.38
C THR A 67 -2.97 -11.38 -4.91
N GLU A 68 -1.96 -10.81 -5.55
CA GLU A 68 -1.72 -10.99 -6.98
C GLU A 68 -1.20 -12.40 -7.28
N PRO A 69 -1.52 -12.96 -8.46
CA PRO A 69 -1.00 -14.27 -8.87
C PRO A 69 0.52 -14.22 -9.13
N ASP A 70 1.19 -15.37 -9.10
CA ASP A 70 2.63 -15.50 -9.38
C ASP A 70 2.95 -15.14 -10.84
N LEU A 71 2.03 -15.50 -11.75
CA LEU A 71 2.09 -15.22 -13.19
C LEU A 71 0.94 -14.29 -13.56
N ILE A 72 1.28 -13.03 -13.83
CA ILE A 72 0.35 -11.95 -14.14
C ILE A 72 0.10 -11.88 -15.65
N ALA A 73 -1.14 -12.01 -16.07
CA ALA A 73 -1.52 -11.93 -17.49
C ALA A 73 -1.14 -10.57 -18.09
N ALA A 74 -0.46 -10.59 -19.23
CA ALA A 74 0.01 -9.40 -19.94
C ALA A 74 0.01 -9.61 -21.44
N VAL A 75 0.20 -8.49 -22.17
CA VAL A 75 0.38 -8.49 -23.64
C VAL A 75 1.75 -7.88 -23.94
N GLY A 76 2.57 -8.65 -24.62
CA GLY A 76 3.92 -8.24 -25.04
C GLY A 76 3.92 -7.10 -26.04
N ILE A 77 5.12 -6.60 -26.34
CA ILE A 77 5.32 -5.47 -27.28
C ILE A 77 4.91 -5.78 -28.71
N ASP A 78 4.89 -7.04 -29.06
CA ASP A 78 4.48 -7.58 -30.37
C ASP A 78 3.01 -8.02 -30.43
N GLY A 79 2.26 -7.82 -29.33
CA GLY A 79 0.87 -8.24 -29.19
C GLY A 79 0.69 -9.69 -28.70
N THR A 80 1.78 -10.42 -28.43
CA THR A 80 1.73 -11.78 -27.87
C THR A 80 1.11 -11.74 -26.47
N LYS A 81 0.12 -12.58 -26.23
CA LYS A 81 -0.49 -12.75 -24.90
C LYS A 81 0.30 -13.79 -24.12
N GLY A 82 0.61 -13.49 -22.87
CA GLY A 82 1.37 -14.36 -21.99
C GLY A 82 1.31 -13.88 -20.57
N TYR A 83 2.35 -14.20 -19.80
CA TYR A 83 2.41 -13.90 -18.37
C TYR A 83 3.75 -13.27 -18.00
N LEU A 84 3.70 -12.35 -17.05
CA LEU A 84 4.87 -11.78 -16.38
C LEU A 84 5.03 -12.46 -15.02
N ARG A 85 6.25 -12.83 -14.68
CA ARG A 85 6.52 -13.24 -13.30
C ARG A 85 6.44 -12.03 -12.39
N LYS A 86 5.70 -12.17 -11.30
CA LYS A 86 5.57 -11.14 -10.26
C LYS A 86 6.94 -10.68 -9.76
N THR A 87 7.87 -11.60 -9.58
CA THR A 87 9.26 -11.32 -9.19
C THR A 87 10.02 -10.45 -10.20
N ASP A 88 9.80 -10.67 -11.50
CA ASP A 88 10.45 -9.91 -12.56
C ASP A 88 9.82 -8.51 -12.70
N LEU A 89 8.51 -8.42 -12.46
CA LEU A 89 7.79 -7.17 -12.55
C LEU A 89 8.17 -6.22 -11.41
N TYR A 90 8.18 -6.68 -10.18
CA TYR A 90 8.42 -5.84 -9.01
C TYR A 90 9.87 -5.84 -8.54
N GLY A 91 10.63 -6.93 -8.81
CA GLY A 91 11.97 -7.13 -8.27
C GLY A 91 11.96 -7.22 -6.74
N GLU A 92 13.10 -6.97 -6.13
CA GLU A 92 13.20 -6.94 -4.67
C GLU A 92 12.39 -5.78 -4.08
N MET A 93 11.58 -6.09 -3.07
CA MET A 93 10.82 -5.08 -2.35
C MET A 93 11.72 -4.31 -1.41
N PRO A 94 11.65 -2.96 -1.40
CA PRO A 94 12.44 -2.14 -0.48
C PRO A 94 12.03 -2.43 0.97
N LYS A 95 13.02 -2.52 1.85
CA LYS A 95 12.82 -2.81 3.28
C LYS A 95 12.66 -1.54 4.11
N THR A 96 13.09 -0.38 3.57
CA THR A 96 12.98 0.90 4.24
C THR A 96 12.41 1.97 3.31
N PRO A 97 11.85 3.06 3.86
CA PRO A 97 11.38 4.19 3.06
C PRO A 97 12.49 4.81 2.19
N GLU A 98 13.72 4.86 2.69
CA GLU A 98 14.88 5.40 1.98
C GLU A 98 15.23 4.54 0.77
N GLU A 99 15.20 3.20 0.91
CA GLU A 99 15.39 2.26 -0.20
C GLU A 99 14.28 2.41 -1.24
N ALA A 100 13.03 2.61 -0.80
CA ALA A 100 11.91 2.84 -1.71
C ALA A 100 12.10 4.10 -2.55
N LEU A 101 12.50 5.21 -1.92
CA LEU A 101 12.80 6.46 -2.61
C LEU A 101 13.99 6.33 -3.56
N ALA A 102 15.05 5.63 -3.14
CA ALA A 102 16.21 5.37 -3.99
C ALA A 102 15.83 4.53 -5.22
N LYS A 103 15.05 3.47 -5.03
CA LYS A 103 14.52 2.63 -6.12
C LYS A 103 13.67 3.45 -7.09
N GLN A 104 12.76 4.27 -6.59
CA GLN A 104 11.91 5.14 -7.40
C GLN A 104 12.73 6.13 -8.23
N ARG A 105 13.72 6.81 -7.63
CA ARG A 105 14.61 7.74 -8.35
C ARG A 105 15.42 7.05 -9.42
N ASN A 106 15.94 5.86 -9.13
CA ASN A 106 16.74 5.08 -10.08
C ASN A 106 15.92 4.56 -11.26
N GLN A 107 14.63 4.35 -11.08
CA GLN A 107 13.74 3.84 -12.13
C GLN A 107 13.00 4.96 -12.88
N ALA A 108 12.91 6.16 -12.31
CA ALA A 108 12.17 7.28 -12.91
C ALA A 108 12.63 7.57 -14.34
N GLY A 109 11.68 7.60 -15.27
CA GLY A 109 11.93 7.87 -16.71
C GLY A 109 12.69 6.80 -17.45
N LYS A 110 12.96 5.63 -16.85
CA LYS A 110 13.64 4.51 -17.51
C LYS A 110 12.62 3.48 -17.97
N GLU A 111 12.89 2.95 -19.15
CA GLU A 111 12.21 1.76 -19.66
C GLU A 111 12.98 0.51 -19.24
N ARG A 112 12.25 -0.51 -18.81
CA ARG A 112 12.82 -1.80 -18.45
C ARG A 112 12.10 -2.89 -19.25
N LYS A 113 12.86 -3.68 -19.99
CA LYS A 113 12.34 -4.86 -20.65
C LYS A 113 12.37 -6.04 -19.70
N ILE A 114 11.27 -6.76 -19.62
CA ILE A 114 11.12 -8.00 -18.86
C ILE A 114 10.58 -9.09 -19.79
N LEU A 115 10.84 -10.34 -19.45
CA LEU A 115 10.44 -11.47 -20.26
C LEU A 115 8.95 -11.77 -20.11
N LEU A 116 8.33 -12.16 -21.21
CA LEU A 116 6.96 -12.68 -21.24
C LEU A 116 7.02 -14.20 -21.35
N TYR A 117 6.29 -14.86 -20.47
CA TYR A 117 6.28 -16.32 -20.37
C TYR A 117 4.97 -16.93 -20.82
N ASP A 118 5.02 -18.19 -21.22
CA ASP A 118 3.85 -19.04 -21.35
C ASP A 118 3.28 -19.40 -19.98
N ILE A 119 2.15 -20.07 -19.93
CA ILE A 119 1.44 -20.47 -18.70
C ILE A 119 2.28 -21.37 -17.79
N ASP A 120 3.29 -22.06 -18.32
CA ASP A 120 4.23 -22.87 -17.55
C ASP A 120 5.19 -22.03 -16.67
N GLY A 121 5.22 -20.70 -16.90
CA GLY A 121 6.10 -19.76 -16.21
C GLY A 121 7.60 -19.94 -16.51
N LYS A 122 7.98 -20.75 -17.49
CA LYS A 122 9.36 -21.10 -17.85
C LYS A 122 9.69 -20.79 -19.29
N THR A 123 8.78 -21.10 -20.20
CA THR A 123 8.96 -20.88 -21.64
C THR A 123 8.81 -19.40 -21.96
N VAL A 124 9.89 -18.77 -22.45
CA VAL A 124 9.87 -17.36 -22.87
C VAL A 124 9.22 -17.28 -24.25
N ILE A 125 8.17 -16.48 -24.39
CA ILE A 125 7.39 -16.31 -25.62
C ILE A 125 7.41 -14.87 -26.15
N GLY A 126 8.01 -13.93 -25.43
CA GLY A 126 8.08 -12.53 -25.85
C GLY A 126 8.75 -11.64 -24.81
N GLU A 127 8.59 -10.33 -25.02
CA GLU A 127 9.08 -9.28 -24.14
C GLU A 127 7.96 -8.30 -23.77
N TYR A 128 8.08 -7.71 -22.61
CA TYR A 128 7.20 -6.66 -22.12
C TYR A 128 8.03 -5.44 -21.68
N ILE A 129 7.52 -4.23 -21.92
CA ILE A 129 8.18 -2.98 -21.50
C ILE A 129 7.45 -2.40 -20.31
N VAL A 130 8.18 -2.25 -19.21
CA VAL A 130 7.73 -1.50 -18.03
C VAL A 130 8.26 -0.07 -18.15
N ASN A 131 7.35 0.87 -18.30
CA ASN A 131 7.67 2.30 -18.27
C ASN A 131 7.45 2.84 -16.85
N ALA A 132 8.53 3.24 -16.18
CA ALA A 132 8.42 4.07 -15.01
C ALA A 132 8.08 5.50 -15.48
N GLY A 133 6.85 5.93 -15.28
CA GLY A 133 6.36 7.24 -15.72
C GLY A 133 7.29 8.38 -15.29
N LYS A 134 7.39 9.42 -16.11
CA LYS A 134 8.07 10.66 -15.73
C LYS A 134 7.28 11.33 -14.61
N ALA A 135 7.97 11.70 -13.54
CA ALA A 135 7.38 12.57 -12.54
C ALA A 135 7.21 13.97 -13.19
N VAL A 136 5.98 14.33 -13.46
CA VAL A 136 5.64 15.68 -13.95
C VAL A 136 5.39 16.56 -12.73
N LYS A 137 6.11 17.67 -12.64
CA LYS A 137 5.84 18.70 -11.62
C LYS A 137 4.84 19.68 -12.18
N TYR A 138 3.76 19.89 -11.47
CA TYR A 138 2.82 20.95 -11.73
C TYR A 138 3.03 22.08 -10.71
N TYR A 139 3.12 23.30 -11.18
CA TYR A 139 3.09 24.49 -10.35
C TYR A 139 1.92 25.34 -10.83
N ASP A 140 0.97 25.64 -9.93
CA ASP A 140 -0.23 26.45 -10.24
C ASP A 140 -1.06 25.95 -11.44
N GLY A 141 -1.03 24.63 -11.68
CA GLY A 141 -1.79 23.97 -12.76
C GLY A 141 -1.07 23.93 -14.12
N GLU A 142 0.14 24.47 -14.23
CA GLU A 142 0.97 24.37 -15.42
C GLU A 142 2.09 23.33 -15.26
N GLU A 143 2.37 22.56 -16.32
CA GLU A 143 3.47 21.63 -16.38
C GLU A 143 4.79 22.37 -16.49
N ILE A 144 5.75 22.06 -15.62
CA ILE A 144 7.11 22.62 -15.66
C ILE A 144 8.13 21.53 -15.91
N ASP A 145 9.02 21.74 -16.88
CA ASP A 145 10.15 20.88 -17.21
C ASP A 145 11.20 20.79 -16.08
#